data_a5997f95da7bc7098a1fabb1a4da4401
#
_entry.id   a5997f95da7bc7098a1fabb1a4da4401
#
_cell.length_a   1.000
_cell.length_b   1.000
_cell.length_c   1.000
_cell.angle_alpha   90.00
_cell.angle_beta   90.00
_cell.angle_gamma   90.00
#
_symmetry.space_group_name_H-M   'P 1'
#
loop_
_entity.id
_entity.type
_entity.pdbx_description
1 polymer ?
#
loop_
_entity_poly.entity_id
_entity_poly.type
_entity_poly.pdbx_seq_one_letter_code
_entity_poly.pdbx_strand_id
1 'polypeptide(L)'
;MADYECLNDHEIEQEMDKVNEILSSANLERKATVFKVLGDLNRVKIVEVLMNYDRLCVYEISRFIDASVATTSHHLITLRKNSIIKSEKEGKRVIYSLEDNEISDLVNTASYLNIECRSVREKKLLAQEAKTVYN
;
A
#
# COMPACT_ATOMS: atom_id res chain seq x y z
N MET A 1 10.06 -35.37 -9.24
CA MET A 1 8.86 -34.60 -8.92
C MET A 1 7.73 -34.95 -9.87
N ALA A 2 6.55 -35.22 -9.33
CA ALA A 2 5.41 -35.48 -10.20
C ALA A 2 4.97 -34.16 -10.89
N ASP A 3 4.53 -34.28 -12.14
CA ASP A 3 4.00 -33.14 -12.86
C ASP A 3 2.70 -32.69 -12.20
N TYR A 4 2.43 -31.38 -12.27
CA TYR A 4 1.21 -30.81 -11.74
C TYR A 4 0.00 -31.16 -12.63
N GLU A 5 -1.03 -31.70 -12.01
CA GLU A 5 -2.31 -31.97 -12.69
C GLU A 5 -3.39 -31.05 -12.12
N CYS A 6 -4.09 -30.39 -13.02
CA CYS A 6 -5.22 -29.54 -12.62
C CYS A 6 -6.40 -30.41 -12.18
N LEU A 7 -7.16 -29.90 -11.20
CA LEU A 7 -8.41 -30.52 -10.82
C LEU A 7 -9.39 -30.48 -12.00
N ASN A 8 -10.14 -31.55 -12.21
CA ASN A 8 -11.25 -31.53 -13.15
C ASN A 8 -12.48 -30.84 -12.57
N ASP A 9 -13.48 -30.60 -13.38
CA ASP A 9 -14.68 -29.85 -12.97
C ASP A 9 -15.40 -30.51 -11.77
N HIS A 10 -15.45 -31.82 -11.72
CA HIS A 10 -16.07 -32.54 -10.62
C HIS A 10 -15.30 -32.35 -9.31
N GLU A 11 -13.99 -32.44 -9.36
CA GLU A 11 -13.12 -32.22 -8.21
C GLU A 11 -13.20 -30.78 -7.71
N ILE A 12 -13.26 -29.81 -8.62
CA ILE A 12 -13.45 -28.40 -8.30
C ILE A 12 -14.78 -28.20 -7.56
N GLU A 13 -15.86 -28.80 -8.10
CA GLU A 13 -17.18 -28.71 -7.48
C GLU A 13 -17.20 -29.24 -6.04
N GLN A 14 -16.48 -30.33 -5.80
CA GLN A 14 -16.35 -30.91 -4.46
C GLN A 14 -15.63 -30.00 -3.47
N GLU A 15 -14.70 -29.16 -3.95
CA GLU A 15 -13.95 -28.22 -3.12
C GLU A 15 -14.64 -26.87 -2.95
N MET A 16 -15.66 -26.56 -3.76
CA MET A 16 -16.28 -25.21 -3.78
C MET A 16 -16.81 -24.75 -2.44
N ASP A 17 -17.46 -25.61 -1.67
CA ASP A 17 -18.00 -25.23 -0.36
C ASP A 17 -16.90 -24.80 0.59
N LYS A 18 -15.79 -25.53 0.60
CA LYS A 18 -14.62 -25.23 1.42
C LYS A 18 -13.96 -23.94 0.99
N VAL A 19 -13.83 -23.74 -0.33
CA VAL A 19 -13.25 -22.50 -0.89
C VAL A 19 -14.14 -21.30 -0.54
N ASN A 20 -15.46 -21.44 -0.68
CA ASN A 20 -16.40 -20.37 -0.34
C ASN A 20 -16.33 -20.00 1.15
N GLU A 21 -16.16 -20.99 2.02
CA GLU A 21 -15.95 -20.74 3.45
C GLU A 21 -14.66 -19.95 3.69
N ILE A 22 -13.54 -20.34 3.04
CA ILE A 22 -12.27 -19.64 3.13
C ILE A 22 -12.43 -18.20 2.67
N LEU A 23 -13.04 -17.97 1.50
CA LEU A 23 -13.18 -16.64 0.93
C LEU A 23 -14.10 -15.73 1.72
N SER A 24 -15.18 -16.27 2.31
CA SER A 24 -16.09 -15.46 3.13
C SER A 24 -15.50 -15.11 4.50
N SER A 25 -14.65 -15.95 5.06
CA SER A 25 -14.01 -15.70 6.38
C SER A 25 -12.75 -14.84 6.30
N ALA A 26 -12.18 -14.64 5.08
CA ALA A 26 -10.89 -13.99 4.92
C ALA A 26 -10.93 -12.47 4.95
N ASN A 27 -12.11 -11.85 5.11
CA ASN A 27 -12.27 -10.40 5.17
C ASN A 27 -11.66 -9.70 3.94
N LEU A 28 -11.98 -10.21 2.75
CA LEU A 28 -11.33 -9.84 1.49
C LEU A 28 -11.54 -8.38 1.10
N GLU A 29 -12.75 -7.86 1.29
CA GLU A 29 -13.05 -6.47 0.94
C GLU A 29 -12.18 -5.49 1.73
N ARG A 30 -12.00 -5.75 3.01
CA ARG A 30 -11.15 -4.93 3.87
C ARG A 30 -9.69 -5.00 3.42
N LYS A 31 -9.18 -6.20 3.16
CA LYS A 31 -7.81 -6.39 2.65
C LYS A 31 -7.60 -5.64 1.34
N ALA A 32 -8.53 -5.78 0.40
CA ALA A 32 -8.45 -5.10 -0.88
C ALA A 32 -8.46 -3.58 -0.71
N THR A 33 -9.29 -3.05 0.19
CA THR A 33 -9.36 -1.62 0.48
C THR A 33 -8.03 -1.10 1.04
N VAL A 34 -7.43 -1.81 1.99
CA VAL A 34 -6.14 -1.44 2.57
C VAL A 34 -5.07 -1.34 1.48
N PHE A 35 -4.95 -2.36 0.63
CA PHE A 35 -3.97 -2.34 -0.44
C PHE A 35 -4.24 -1.25 -1.47
N LYS A 36 -5.50 -1.00 -1.80
CA LYS A 36 -5.88 0.07 -2.72
C LYS A 36 -5.50 1.45 -2.16
N VAL A 37 -5.79 1.69 -0.90
CA VAL A 37 -5.50 2.97 -0.24
C VAL A 37 -3.99 3.18 -0.13
N LEU A 38 -3.23 2.15 0.22
CA LEU A 38 -1.78 2.22 0.32
C LEU A 38 -1.06 2.13 -1.03
N GLY A 39 -1.78 1.84 -2.10
CA GLY A 39 -1.21 1.71 -3.44
C GLY A 39 -0.92 3.03 -4.17
N ASP A 40 -0.75 4.12 -3.44
CA ASP A 40 -0.44 5.45 -3.96
C ASP A 40 0.88 5.93 -3.36
N LEU A 41 1.79 6.41 -4.20
CA LEU A 41 3.13 6.80 -3.75
C LEU A 41 3.10 7.87 -2.65
N ASN A 42 2.30 8.90 -2.80
CA ASN A 42 2.21 9.96 -1.79
C ASN A 42 1.66 9.44 -0.47
N ARG A 43 0.69 8.53 -0.51
CA ARG A 43 0.13 7.93 0.71
C ARG A 43 1.14 7.04 1.43
N VAL A 44 1.92 6.27 0.68
CA VAL A 44 3.02 5.50 1.28
C VAL A 44 4.07 6.42 1.89
N LYS A 45 4.42 7.53 1.21
CA LYS A 45 5.33 8.53 1.77
C LYS A 45 4.81 9.09 3.09
N ILE A 46 3.53 9.40 3.17
CA ILE A 46 2.90 9.90 4.40
C ILE A 46 3.05 8.89 5.53
N VAL A 47 2.73 7.62 5.26
CA VAL A 47 2.87 6.56 6.26
C VAL A 47 4.33 6.44 6.71
N GLU A 48 5.28 6.44 5.78
CA GLU A 48 6.70 6.35 6.10
C GLU A 48 7.17 7.48 7.02
N VAL A 49 6.80 8.73 6.72
CA VAL A 49 7.21 9.84 7.59
C VAL A 49 6.55 9.77 8.96
N LEU A 50 5.29 9.31 9.04
CA LEU A 50 4.61 9.13 10.32
C LEU A 50 5.17 7.95 11.13
N MET A 51 5.76 6.96 10.48
CA MET A 51 6.47 5.89 11.17
C MET A 51 7.72 6.40 11.88
N ASN A 52 8.35 7.44 11.34
CA ASN A 52 9.63 7.95 11.84
C ASN A 52 9.50 9.18 12.73
N TYR A 53 8.42 9.96 12.59
CA TYR A 53 8.24 11.22 13.33
C TYR A 53 7.03 11.22 14.26
N ASP A 54 6.30 10.14 14.33
CA ASP A 54 5.15 9.89 15.20
C ASP A 54 3.98 10.86 15.02
N ARG A 55 4.19 12.16 15.13
CA ARG A 55 3.12 13.18 15.14
C ARG A 55 3.53 14.36 14.28
N LEU A 56 2.71 14.67 13.26
CA LEU A 56 2.98 15.77 12.32
C LEU A 56 1.71 16.50 11.94
N CYS A 57 1.80 17.80 11.66
CA CYS A 57 0.72 18.57 11.07
C CYS A 57 0.78 18.48 9.52
N VAL A 58 -0.28 18.94 8.86
CA VAL A 58 -0.37 18.87 7.38
C VAL A 58 0.76 19.62 6.69
N TYR A 59 1.16 20.77 7.22
CA TYR A 59 2.24 21.56 6.62
C TYR A 59 3.57 20.82 6.63
N GLU A 60 3.92 20.24 7.78
CA GLU A 60 5.15 19.44 7.91
C GLU A 60 5.13 18.25 6.95
N ILE A 61 4.02 17.51 6.91
CA ILE A 61 3.87 16.37 6.00
C ILE A 61 4.04 16.80 4.55
N SER A 62 3.37 17.87 4.15
CA SER A 62 3.43 18.37 2.76
C SER A 62 4.85 18.73 2.35
N ARG A 63 5.62 19.32 3.25
CA ARG A 63 7.01 19.66 2.99
C ARG A 63 7.88 18.42 2.89
N PHE A 64 7.67 17.46 3.78
CA PHE A 64 8.46 16.22 3.79
C PHE A 64 8.22 15.34 2.57
N ILE A 65 7.00 15.28 2.07
CA ILE A 65 6.69 14.47 0.89
C ILE A 65 6.81 15.24 -0.44
N ASP A 66 7.15 16.51 -0.38
CA ASP A 66 7.26 17.40 -1.54
C ASP A 66 5.97 17.47 -2.36
N ALA A 67 4.88 17.76 -1.67
CA ALA A 67 3.55 17.92 -2.27
C ALA A 67 2.89 19.20 -1.76
N SER A 68 1.87 19.67 -2.48
CA SER A 68 1.11 20.83 -2.01
C SER A 68 0.31 20.49 -0.75
N VAL A 69 -0.02 21.51 0.04
CA VAL A 69 -0.88 21.32 1.21
C VAL A 69 -2.24 20.76 0.79
N ALA A 70 -2.81 21.25 -0.32
CA ALA A 70 -4.10 20.76 -0.82
C ALA A 70 -4.05 19.27 -1.19
N THR A 71 -3.05 18.83 -1.94
CA THR A 71 -2.85 17.42 -2.30
C THR A 71 -2.65 16.56 -1.06
N THR A 72 -1.80 17.01 -0.15
CA THR A 72 -1.52 16.32 1.11
C THR A 72 -2.79 16.18 1.96
N SER A 73 -3.57 17.24 2.09
CA SER A 73 -4.85 17.23 2.82
C SER A 73 -5.81 16.19 2.24
N HIS A 74 -5.88 16.11 0.91
CA HIS A 74 -6.75 15.14 0.24
C HIS A 74 -6.33 13.70 0.59
N HIS A 75 -5.05 13.40 0.55
CA HIS A 75 -4.52 12.07 0.92
C HIS A 75 -4.74 11.76 2.40
N LEU A 76 -4.58 12.76 3.28
CA LEU A 76 -4.82 12.59 4.72
C LEU A 76 -6.29 12.28 5.00
N ILE A 77 -7.22 12.90 4.29
CA ILE A 77 -8.65 12.60 4.41
C ILE A 77 -8.91 11.13 4.04
N THR A 78 -8.36 10.68 2.92
CA THR A 78 -8.52 9.29 2.46
C THR A 78 -7.94 8.30 3.46
N LEU A 79 -6.73 8.55 3.95
CA LEU A 79 -6.07 7.68 4.94
C LEU A 79 -6.84 7.62 6.26
N ARG A 80 -7.35 8.75 6.72
CA ARG A 80 -8.13 8.81 7.96
C ARG A 80 -9.47 8.10 7.83
N LYS A 81 -10.18 8.29 6.70
CA LYS A 81 -11.45 7.60 6.44
C LYS A 81 -11.32 6.09 6.46
N ASN A 82 -10.16 5.58 6.09
CA ASN A 82 -9.88 4.15 6.05
C ASN A 82 -9.12 3.65 7.28
N SER A 83 -9.09 4.45 8.34
CA SER A 83 -8.51 4.08 9.65
C SER A 83 -7.03 3.69 9.59
N ILE A 84 -6.28 4.25 8.65
CA ILE A 84 -4.84 4.05 8.55
C ILE A 84 -4.12 5.06 9.43
N ILE A 85 -4.62 6.29 9.46
CA ILE A 85 -4.13 7.34 10.34
C ILE A 85 -5.27 7.88 11.19
N LYS A 86 -4.91 8.54 12.27
CA LYS A 86 -5.82 9.28 13.13
C LYS A 86 -5.38 10.73 13.21
N SER A 87 -6.28 11.60 13.64
CA SER A 87 -6.00 13.03 13.83
C SER A 87 -6.51 13.51 15.17
N GLU A 88 -5.78 14.43 15.77
CA GLU A 88 -6.15 15.09 17.02
C GLU A 88 -5.99 16.59 16.86
N LYS A 89 -6.94 17.34 17.39
CA LYS A 89 -6.86 18.80 17.40
C LYS A 89 -6.08 19.27 18.62
N GLU A 90 -4.98 19.97 18.41
CA GLU A 90 -4.20 20.61 19.46
C GLU A 90 -4.15 22.12 19.20
N GLY A 91 -4.90 22.89 20.00
CA GLY A 91 -5.04 24.32 19.77
C GLY A 91 -5.68 24.59 18.42
N LYS A 92 -4.97 25.31 17.56
CA LYS A 92 -5.42 25.66 16.20
C LYS A 92 -4.96 24.65 15.15
N ARG A 93 -4.13 23.68 15.52
CA ARG A 93 -3.53 22.71 14.59
C ARG A 93 -4.20 21.36 14.72
N VAL A 94 -4.19 20.62 13.61
CA VAL A 94 -4.57 19.22 13.56
C VAL A 94 -3.30 18.41 13.43
N ILE A 95 -3.11 17.45 14.32
CA ILE A 95 -1.93 16.60 14.38
C ILE A 95 -2.32 15.20 13.91
N TYR A 96 -1.53 14.64 13.01
CA TYR A 96 -1.74 13.32 12.43
C TYR A 96 -0.74 12.32 12.99
N SER A 97 -1.18 11.08 13.17
CA SER A 97 -0.36 9.95 13.60
C SER A 97 -0.94 8.65 13.03
N LEU A 98 -0.14 7.59 13.04
CA LEU A 98 -0.65 6.28 12.62
C LEU A 98 -1.70 5.76 13.59
N GLU A 99 -2.71 5.05 13.06
CA GLU A 99 -3.76 4.46 13.90
C GLU A 99 -3.20 3.40 14.85
N ASP A 100 -2.35 2.51 14.33
CA ASP A 100 -1.72 1.46 15.12
C ASP A 100 -0.39 1.01 14.49
N ASN A 101 0.34 0.13 15.21
CA ASN A 101 1.63 -0.37 14.77
C ASN A 101 1.54 -1.41 13.64
N GLU A 102 0.37 -2.01 13.42
CA GLU A 102 0.19 -2.99 12.35
C GLU A 102 0.38 -2.36 10.98
N ILE A 103 0.06 -1.06 10.83
CA ILE A 103 0.30 -0.33 9.59
C ILE A 103 1.80 -0.28 9.30
N SER A 104 2.61 0.04 10.31
CA SER A 104 4.07 0.05 10.18
C SER A 104 4.61 -1.32 9.80
N ASP A 105 4.10 -2.37 10.43
CA ASP A 105 4.52 -3.75 10.16
C ASP A 105 4.19 -4.15 8.72
N LEU A 106 3.00 -3.79 8.24
CA LEU A 106 2.59 -4.08 6.87
C LEU A 106 3.49 -3.39 5.85
N VAL A 107 3.77 -2.11 6.04
CA VAL A 107 4.61 -1.33 5.13
C VAL A 107 6.06 -1.83 5.16
N ASN A 108 6.60 -2.14 6.33
CA ASN A 108 7.93 -2.72 6.47
C ASN A 108 8.02 -4.09 5.78
N THR A 109 7.01 -4.93 5.93
CA THR A 109 6.96 -6.25 5.30
C THR A 109 6.99 -6.12 3.77
N ALA A 110 6.32 -5.11 3.21
CA ALA A 110 6.34 -4.88 1.77
C ALA A 110 7.75 -4.64 1.23
N SER A 111 8.67 -4.08 2.05
CA SER A 111 10.05 -3.85 1.64
C SER A 111 10.83 -5.14 1.38
N TYR A 112 10.41 -6.25 1.98
CA TYR A 112 11.08 -7.56 1.81
C TYR A 112 10.58 -8.33 0.60
N LEU A 113 9.52 -7.87 -0.05
CA LEU A 113 9.02 -8.51 -1.27
C LEU A 113 9.96 -8.16 -2.43
N ASN A 114 10.40 -9.19 -3.14
CA ASN A 114 11.34 -9.03 -4.25
C ASN A 114 10.60 -8.61 -5.53
N ILE A 115 10.01 -7.41 -5.48
CA ILE A 115 9.25 -6.85 -6.59
C ILE A 115 9.93 -5.55 -7.01
N GLU A 116 10.32 -5.45 -8.27
CA GLU A 116 10.83 -4.19 -8.81
C GLU A 116 9.68 -3.22 -9.08
N CYS A 117 9.85 -1.98 -8.65
CA CYS A 117 8.92 -0.91 -8.98
C CYS A 117 8.85 -0.76 -10.50
N ARG A 118 7.63 -0.67 -11.05
CA ARG A 118 7.40 -0.56 -12.50
C ARG A 118 8.19 0.59 -13.13
N SER A 119 8.20 1.74 -12.49
CA SER A 119 8.93 2.91 -12.98
C SER A 119 10.44 2.66 -13.09
N VAL A 120 11.02 2.00 -12.10
CA VAL A 120 12.45 1.62 -12.11
C VAL A 120 12.72 0.59 -13.18
N ARG A 121 11.86 -0.41 -13.29
CA ARG A 121 11.96 -1.47 -14.30
C ARG A 121 11.89 -0.90 -15.72
N GLU A 122 10.93 -0.01 -15.98
CA GLU A 122 10.79 0.64 -17.28
C GLU A 122 12.02 1.45 -17.62
N LYS A 123 12.57 2.22 -16.69
CA LYS A 123 13.79 2.99 -16.87
C LYS A 123 14.98 2.09 -17.20
N LYS A 124 15.13 0.97 -16.50
CA LYS A 124 16.19 0.00 -16.77
C LYS A 124 16.07 -0.62 -18.16
N LEU A 125 14.85 -1.00 -18.55
CA LEU A 125 14.60 -1.59 -19.88
C LEU A 125 14.89 -0.59 -20.99
N LEU A 126 14.42 0.64 -20.84
CA LEU A 126 14.69 1.70 -21.81
C LEU A 126 16.19 1.99 -21.96
N ALA A 127 16.90 2.02 -20.83
CA ALA A 127 18.36 2.21 -20.86
C ALA A 127 19.06 1.06 -21.58
N GLN A 128 18.64 -0.19 -21.37
CA GLN A 128 19.18 -1.36 -22.05
C GLN A 128 18.88 -1.35 -23.54
N GLU A 129 17.63 -1.02 -23.91
CA GLU A 129 17.23 -0.92 -25.32
C GLU A 129 18.03 0.18 -26.04
N ALA A 130 18.21 1.33 -25.42
CA ALA A 130 19.01 2.42 -25.96
C ALA A 130 20.47 1.97 -26.22
N LYS A 131 21.06 1.25 -25.28
CA LYS A 131 22.42 0.70 -25.44
C LYS A 131 22.49 -0.31 -26.57
N THR A 132 21.48 -1.17 -26.68
CA THR A 132 21.42 -2.21 -27.72
C THR A 132 21.26 -1.60 -29.11
N VAL A 133 20.41 -0.56 -29.24
CA VAL A 133 20.13 0.08 -30.52
C VAL A 133 21.32 0.90 -31.03
N TYR A 134 22.06 1.56 -30.14
CA TYR A 134 23.15 2.47 -30.52
C TYR A 134 24.55 1.87 -30.41
N ASN A 135 24.63 0.63 -30.00
CA ASN A 135 25.85 -0.17 -30.07
C ASN A 135 25.78 -1.14 -31.23
#